data_2661c8cf4506471141a035a30c0af913
#
_entry.id   2661c8cf4506471141a035a30c0af913
#
_cell.length_a   1.000
_cell.length_b   1.000
_cell.length_c   1.000
_cell.angle_alpha   90.00
_cell.angle_beta   90.00
_cell.angle_gamma   90.00
#
_symmetry.space_group_name_H-M   'P 1'
#
loop_
_entity.id
_entity.type
_entity.pdbx_description
1 polymer ?
#
loop_
_entity_poly.entity_id
_entity_poly.type
_entity_poly.pdbx_seq_one_letter_code
_entity_poly.pdbx_strand_id
1 'polypeptide(L)'
;FSPCWGGFYVSTMGGAALVFDNLGVNLLSIVGRAATPSVLFLNREGGEHVEVEIVAVDTRQVWLQEPGGVYAMMQHVLQRFGERYTTEPRVLAVGPAAAATDFGAIGSAPISGGKLTPVDTWCGRGGFGSKLLQEHNLAAVIYGGSFVDEDFRDRKVADDWFAEKYNKKLKAVDFEATTKYRFDPRFQTGGTLGVNYATLGGRLMFFNYRSIYASEEQRLQVHDQFIVNHYLKQFNEETIQPKQQANCGEPCAAVCKKLRDEYKKDY
;
A
#
# COMPACT_ATOMS: atom_id res chain seq x y z
N PHE A 1 12.60 -11.07 -4.07
CA PHE A 1 12.75 -12.52 -4.30
C PHE A 1 13.04 -13.20 -2.98
N SER A 2 12.34 -14.27 -2.68
CA SER A 2 12.61 -15.10 -1.52
C SER A 2 13.27 -16.41 -1.99
N PRO A 3 14.52 -16.68 -1.64
CA PRO A 3 15.17 -17.93 -2.01
C PRO A 3 14.51 -19.14 -1.35
N CYS A 4 13.90 -18.96 -0.18
CA CYS A 4 13.23 -20.06 0.54
C CYS A 4 11.93 -20.51 -0.14
N TRP A 5 11.29 -19.61 -0.90
CA TRP A 5 9.95 -19.85 -1.46
C TRP A 5 9.95 -19.80 -2.99
N GLY A 6 11.08 -19.47 -3.59
CA GLY A 6 11.26 -19.44 -5.05
C GLY A 6 10.44 -18.37 -5.78
N GLY A 7 9.96 -17.34 -5.09
CA GLY A 7 9.08 -16.36 -5.67
C GLY A 7 9.31 -14.92 -5.24
N PHE A 8 8.59 -14.00 -5.85
CA PHE A 8 8.52 -12.60 -5.47
C PHE A 8 7.35 -12.37 -4.53
N TYR A 9 7.62 -11.67 -3.44
CA TYR A 9 6.62 -11.26 -2.46
C TYR A 9 6.71 -9.76 -2.26
N VAL A 10 5.60 -9.09 -2.43
CA VAL A 10 5.47 -7.66 -2.15
C VAL A 10 4.27 -7.48 -1.25
N SER A 11 4.50 -6.88 -0.09
CA SER A 11 3.41 -6.45 0.78
C SER A 11 2.70 -5.28 0.14
N THR A 12 1.40 -5.37 -0.01
CA THR A 12 0.55 -4.22 -0.32
C THR A 12 0.20 -3.48 0.95
N MET A 13 -0.26 -2.26 0.80
CA MET A 13 -0.34 -1.29 1.87
C MET A 13 -1.76 -1.05 2.33
N GLY A 14 -1.86 -0.61 3.58
CA GLY A 14 -3.02 0.00 4.16
C GLY A 14 -4.25 -0.87 4.16
N GLY A 15 -5.40 -0.24 3.97
CA GLY A 15 -6.70 -0.88 4.02
C GLY A 15 -7.07 -1.81 2.87
N ALA A 16 -6.18 -1.99 1.89
CA ALA A 16 -6.45 -2.86 0.76
C ALA A 16 -6.80 -4.30 1.18
N ALA A 17 -6.07 -4.84 2.14
CA ALA A 17 -6.32 -6.18 2.66
C ALA A 17 -7.63 -6.27 3.47
N LEU A 18 -7.95 -5.25 4.25
CA LEU A 18 -9.21 -5.21 5.01
C LEU A 18 -10.43 -5.21 4.10
N VAL A 19 -10.40 -4.43 3.02
CA VAL A 19 -11.50 -4.43 2.05
C VAL A 19 -11.54 -5.77 1.29
N PHE A 20 -10.39 -6.39 1.04
CA PHE A 20 -10.34 -7.71 0.40
C PHE A 20 -10.96 -8.80 1.29
N ASP A 21 -10.80 -8.70 2.60
CA ASP A 21 -11.41 -9.60 3.57
C ASP A 21 -12.95 -9.59 3.47
N ASN A 22 -13.55 -8.47 3.10
CA ASN A 22 -15.00 -8.37 2.87
C ASN A 22 -15.52 -9.24 1.71
N LEU A 23 -14.63 -9.83 0.92
CA LEU A 23 -15.00 -10.87 -0.06
C LEU A 23 -15.14 -12.26 0.59
N GLY A 24 -14.62 -12.46 1.81
CA GLY A 24 -14.58 -13.76 2.49
C GLY A 24 -13.69 -14.78 1.75
N VAL A 25 -12.64 -14.31 1.09
CA VAL A 25 -11.65 -15.14 0.40
C VAL A 25 -10.24 -14.82 0.88
N ASN A 26 -9.42 -15.84 1.04
CA ASN A 26 -8.07 -15.71 1.54
C ASN A 26 -7.02 -15.52 0.43
N LEU A 27 -7.38 -15.85 -0.80
CA LEU A 27 -6.47 -15.84 -1.94
C LEU A 27 -7.22 -15.55 -3.24
N LEU A 28 -6.68 -14.64 -4.04
CA LEU A 28 -7.05 -14.45 -5.43
C LEU A 28 -5.86 -14.85 -6.32
N SER A 29 -6.06 -15.85 -7.17
CA SER A 29 -5.08 -16.25 -8.20
C SER A 29 -5.55 -15.77 -9.56
N ILE A 30 -4.71 -15.00 -10.26
CA ILE A 30 -4.98 -14.51 -11.61
C ILE A 30 -4.15 -15.35 -12.58
N VAL A 31 -4.83 -16.08 -13.47
CA VAL A 31 -4.22 -16.96 -14.45
C VAL A 31 -4.75 -16.62 -15.85
N GLY A 32 -3.86 -16.66 -16.84
CA GLY A 32 -4.23 -16.34 -18.21
C GLY A 32 -4.23 -14.83 -18.48
N ARG A 33 -4.82 -14.45 -19.61
CA ARG A 33 -4.79 -13.09 -20.13
C ARG A 33 -6.14 -12.71 -20.73
N ALA A 34 -6.69 -11.56 -20.37
CA ALA A 34 -7.86 -11.01 -21.02
C ALA A 34 -7.55 -10.64 -22.50
N ALA A 35 -8.55 -10.69 -23.36
CA ALA A 35 -8.36 -10.38 -24.79
C ALA A 35 -7.90 -8.93 -25.04
N THR A 36 -8.39 -8.01 -24.23
CA THR A 36 -8.06 -6.57 -24.26
C THR A 36 -7.78 -6.06 -22.85
N PRO A 37 -7.17 -4.89 -22.68
CA PRO A 37 -7.06 -4.25 -21.37
C PRO A 37 -8.43 -4.19 -20.69
N SER A 38 -8.49 -4.63 -19.45
CA SER A 38 -9.75 -4.86 -18.74
C SER A 38 -9.64 -4.46 -17.27
N VAL A 39 -10.79 -4.27 -16.67
CA VAL A 39 -10.99 -4.17 -15.22
C VAL A 39 -11.51 -5.51 -14.71
N LEU A 40 -10.89 -6.04 -13.67
CA LEU A 40 -11.42 -7.15 -12.90
C LEU A 40 -12.33 -6.60 -11.79
N PHE A 41 -13.61 -6.94 -11.85
CA PHE A 41 -14.60 -6.62 -10.84
C PHE A 41 -14.86 -7.83 -9.95
N LEU A 42 -14.81 -7.62 -8.64
CA LEU A 42 -15.08 -8.64 -7.63
C LEU A 42 -16.03 -8.07 -6.58
N ASN A 43 -17.16 -8.72 -6.34
CA ASN A 43 -18.10 -8.29 -5.31
C ASN A 43 -18.73 -9.49 -4.61
N ARG A 44 -19.01 -9.36 -3.32
CA ARG A 44 -19.77 -10.32 -2.54
C ARG A 44 -20.78 -9.61 -1.65
N GLU A 45 -22.00 -9.43 -2.17
CA GLU A 45 -23.09 -8.83 -1.44
C GLU A 45 -24.09 -9.89 -0.97
N GLY A 46 -24.08 -10.21 0.33
CA GLY A 46 -25.10 -11.04 0.97
C GLY A 46 -25.20 -12.50 0.51
N GLY A 47 -24.30 -12.97 -0.34
CA GLY A 47 -24.34 -14.31 -0.94
C GLY A 47 -23.17 -15.20 -0.51
N GLU A 48 -23.23 -16.47 -0.94
CA GLU A 48 -22.13 -17.42 -0.70
C GLU A 48 -21.00 -17.30 -1.73
N HIS A 49 -21.25 -16.66 -2.86
CA HIS A 49 -20.33 -16.60 -3.99
C HIS A 49 -19.85 -15.18 -4.25
N VAL A 50 -18.59 -15.08 -4.68
CA VAL A 50 -18.04 -13.83 -5.21
C VAL A 50 -18.49 -13.68 -6.67
N GLU A 51 -19.12 -12.55 -6.97
CA GLU A 51 -19.39 -12.13 -8.32
C GLU A 51 -18.07 -11.70 -9.00
N VAL A 52 -17.81 -12.20 -10.19
CA VAL A 52 -16.57 -11.93 -10.93
C VAL A 52 -16.90 -11.50 -12.35
N GLU A 53 -16.44 -10.32 -12.74
CA GLU A 53 -16.56 -9.84 -14.11
C GLU A 53 -15.20 -9.34 -14.63
N ILE A 54 -14.96 -9.54 -15.92
CA ILE A 54 -13.83 -8.97 -16.65
C ILE A 54 -14.40 -8.04 -17.71
N VAL A 55 -14.19 -6.74 -17.53
CA VAL A 55 -14.82 -5.70 -18.34
C VAL A 55 -13.77 -4.90 -19.10
N ALA A 56 -13.86 -4.88 -20.44
CA ALA A 56 -12.92 -4.12 -21.26
C ALA A 56 -12.89 -2.63 -20.93
N VAL A 57 -11.69 -2.04 -20.99
CA VAL A 57 -11.45 -0.61 -20.77
C VAL A 57 -10.44 -0.08 -21.80
N ASP A 58 -10.73 1.08 -22.37
CA ASP A 58 -9.75 1.80 -23.19
C ASP A 58 -8.78 2.55 -22.28
N THR A 59 -7.67 1.91 -21.96
CA THR A 59 -6.66 2.47 -21.05
C THR A 59 -6.06 3.77 -21.57
N ARG A 60 -5.90 3.90 -22.90
CA ARG A 60 -5.30 5.11 -23.47
C ARG A 60 -6.21 6.30 -23.29
N GLN A 61 -7.50 6.13 -23.57
CA GLN A 61 -8.49 7.17 -23.40
C GLN A 61 -8.64 7.57 -21.91
N VAL A 62 -8.70 6.57 -21.02
CA VAL A 62 -8.86 6.82 -19.58
C VAL A 62 -7.64 7.53 -18.99
N TRP A 63 -6.43 7.12 -19.31
CA TRP A 63 -5.22 7.74 -18.76
C TRP A 63 -5.00 9.19 -19.18
N LEU A 64 -5.65 9.66 -20.27
CA LEU A 64 -5.60 11.04 -20.73
C LEU A 64 -6.63 11.95 -20.05
N GLN A 65 -7.60 11.38 -19.32
CA GLN A 65 -8.58 12.16 -18.54
C GLN A 65 -7.93 12.76 -17.31
N GLU A 66 -8.43 13.87 -16.83
CA GLU A 66 -8.03 14.43 -15.54
C GLU A 66 -8.48 13.51 -14.39
N PRO A 67 -7.63 13.30 -13.36
CA PRO A 67 -6.33 13.92 -13.05
C PRO A 67 -5.11 13.24 -13.70
N GLY A 68 -5.29 12.36 -14.63
CA GLY A 68 -4.25 11.70 -15.42
C GLY A 68 -3.79 10.34 -14.87
N GLY A 69 -3.33 9.47 -15.78
CA GLY A 69 -2.65 8.22 -15.46
C GLY A 69 -3.42 7.27 -14.54
N VAL A 70 -2.75 6.79 -13.51
CA VAL A 70 -3.32 5.85 -12.53
C VAL A 70 -4.51 6.45 -11.77
N TYR A 71 -4.48 7.74 -11.49
CA TYR A 71 -5.57 8.42 -10.76
C TYR A 71 -6.83 8.51 -11.60
N ALA A 72 -6.70 8.82 -12.88
CA ALA A 72 -7.81 8.78 -13.82
C ALA A 72 -8.39 7.36 -13.93
N MET A 73 -7.54 6.34 -13.97
CA MET A 73 -7.99 4.94 -13.99
C MET A 73 -8.76 4.57 -12.70
N MET A 74 -8.25 4.92 -11.53
CA MET A 74 -8.95 4.66 -10.27
C MET A 74 -10.31 5.37 -10.23
N GLN A 75 -10.36 6.62 -10.67
CA GLN A 75 -11.60 7.40 -10.69
C GLN A 75 -12.61 6.84 -11.68
N HIS A 76 -12.18 6.50 -12.89
CA HIS A 76 -13.02 5.88 -13.92
C HIS A 76 -13.65 4.56 -13.41
N VAL A 77 -12.84 3.71 -12.79
CA VAL A 77 -13.29 2.43 -12.26
C VAL A 77 -14.29 2.61 -11.11
N LEU A 78 -14.01 3.55 -10.20
CA LEU A 78 -14.92 3.86 -9.11
C LEU A 78 -16.25 4.44 -9.61
N GLN A 79 -16.23 5.34 -10.58
CA GLN A 79 -17.44 5.90 -11.18
C GLN A 79 -18.30 4.84 -11.88
N ARG A 80 -17.66 3.86 -12.52
CA ARG A 80 -18.35 2.83 -13.28
C ARG A 80 -18.95 1.73 -12.41
N PHE A 81 -18.26 1.38 -11.33
CA PHE A 81 -18.62 0.18 -10.54
C PHE A 81 -18.95 0.49 -9.08
N GLY A 82 -18.64 1.68 -8.58
CA GLY A 82 -18.74 2.00 -7.15
C GLY A 82 -20.14 1.83 -6.59
N GLU A 83 -21.16 2.19 -7.36
CA GLU A 83 -22.57 2.07 -6.94
C GLU A 83 -23.06 0.61 -6.81
N ARG A 84 -22.30 -0.36 -7.29
CA ARG A 84 -22.63 -1.79 -7.15
C ARG A 84 -22.25 -2.36 -5.78
N TYR A 85 -21.59 -1.57 -4.94
CA TYR A 85 -21.18 -1.98 -3.60
C TYR A 85 -22.03 -1.29 -2.53
N THR A 86 -22.43 -2.03 -1.52
CA THR A 86 -23.12 -1.49 -0.35
C THR A 86 -22.15 -0.89 0.67
N THR A 87 -20.90 -1.32 0.63
CA THR A 87 -19.78 -0.79 1.43
C THR A 87 -18.78 -0.09 0.51
N GLU A 88 -17.84 0.66 1.06
CA GLU A 88 -16.81 1.29 0.26
C GLU A 88 -15.84 0.26 -0.33
N PRO A 89 -15.76 0.13 -1.66
CA PRO A 89 -14.84 -0.81 -2.31
C PRO A 89 -13.40 -0.30 -2.29
N ARG A 90 -12.47 -1.12 -2.77
CA ARG A 90 -11.09 -0.72 -3.02
C ARG A 90 -10.74 -0.88 -4.49
N VAL A 91 -10.02 0.09 -5.03
CA VAL A 91 -9.50 0.05 -6.40
C VAL A 91 -7.99 -0.08 -6.36
N LEU A 92 -7.48 -1.07 -7.08
CA LEU A 92 -6.08 -1.22 -7.45
C LEU A 92 -5.96 -0.90 -8.93
N ALA A 93 -5.11 0.02 -9.33
CA ALA A 93 -5.00 0.41 -10.73
C ALA A 93 -3.54 0.62 -11.15
N VAL A 94 -3.31 0.58 -12.47
CA VAL A 94 -2.03 0.87 -13.07
C VAL A 94 -2.11 2.07 -14.02
N GLY A 95 -1.02 2.78 -14.13
CA GLY A 95 -0.87 3.90 -15.05
C GLY A 95 -0.09 3.53 -16.32
N PRO A 96 0.19 4.50 -17.19
CA PRO A 96 0.88 4.26 -18.47
C PRO A 96 2.29 3.67 -18.32
N ALA A 97 2.98 3.91 -17.21
CA ALA A 97 4.27 3.29 -16.94
C ALA A 97 4.20 1.75 -16.92
N ALA A 98 3.07 1.17 -16.53
CA ALA A 98 2.86 -0.28 -16.56
C ALA A 98 2.82 -0.85 -17.99
N ALA A 99 2.43 -0.06 -18.98
CA ALA A 99 2.45 -0.48 -20.38
C ALA A 99 3.83 -0.29 -21.03
N ALA A 100 4.62 0.67 -20.57
CA ALA A 100 5.84 1.13 -21.23
C ALA A 100 7.13 0.63 -20.58
N THR A 101 7.08 0.10 -19.38
CA THR A 101 8.26 -0.33 -18.60
C THR A 101 8.02 -1.64 -17.87
N ASP A 102 9.10 -2.28 -17.38
CA ASP A 102 9.02 -3.47 -16.52
C ASP A 102 8.86 -3.11 -15.03
N PHE A 103 8.78 -1.82 -14.70
CA PHE A 103 8.80 -1.31 -13.34
C PHE A 103 7.49 -0.63 -12.92
N GLY A 104 6.42 -0.80 -13.69
CA GLY A 104 5.13 -0.23 -13.36
C GLY A 104 4.64 -0.65 -11.98
N ALA A 105 4.14 0.32 -11.22
CA ALA A 105 3.57 0.11 -9.90
C ALA A 105 2.04 -0.04 -9.97
N ILE A 106 1.47 -0.63 -8.93
CA ILE A 106 0.02 -0.61 -8.68
C ILE A 106 -0.26 0.48 -7.67
N GLY A 107 -1.13 1.42 -8.01
CA GLY A 107 -1.63 2.46 -7.13
C GLY A 107 -2.98 2.12 -6.54
N SER A 108 -3.27 2.65 -5.36
CA SER A 108 -4.55 2.52 -4.68
C SER A 108 -4.76 3.71 -3.75
N ALA A 109 -6.02 4.03 -3.46
CA ALA A 109 -6.38 5.03 -2.46
C ALA A 109 -7.58 4.56 -1.64
N PRO A 110 -7.71 4.93 -0.35
CA PRO A 110 -8.94 4.76 0.38
C PRO A 110 -10.09 5.52 -0.32
N ILE A 111 -11.29 4.96 -0.21
CA ILE A 111 -12.52 5.61 -0.65
C ILE A 111 -13.22 6.11 0.60
N SER A 112 -13.81 7.29 0.54
CA SER A 112 -14.61 7.84 1.62
C SER A 112 -15.72 8.70 1.04
N GLY A 113 -16.96 8.41 1.43
CA GLY A 113 -18.14 9.07 0.89
C GLY A 113 -18.28 8.90 -0.63
N GLY A 114 -17.91 7.72 -1.14
CA GLY A 114 -17.97 7.40 -2.57
C GLY A 114 -16.91 8.09 -3.44
N LYS A 115 -15.87 8.69 -2.83
CA LYS A 115 -14.80 9.39 -3.54
C LYS A 115 -13.43 8.88 -3.13
N LEU A 116 -12.48 8.92 -4.06
CA LEU A 116 -11.08 8.67 -3.74
C LEU A 116 -10.56 9.75 -2.78
N THR A 117 -9.91 9.33 -1.72
CA THR A 117 -9.21 10.27 -0.83
C THR A 117 -7.90 10.77 -1.46
N PRO A 118 -7.37 11.91 -1.03
CA PRO A 118 -6.09 12.41 -1.53
C PRO A 118 -4.87 11.60 -1.05
N VAL A 119 -5.10 10.55 -0.27
CA VAL A 119 -4.07 9.66 0.23
C VAL A 119 -3.95 8.46 -0.68
N ASP A 120 -2.79 8.26 -1.26
CA ASP A 120 -2.48 7.10 -2.08
C ASP A 120 -1.49 6.15 -1.41
N THR A 121 -1.56 4.92 -1.81
CA THR A 121 -0.65 3.85 -1.41
C THR A 121 -0.22 3.06 -2.64
N TRP A 122 1.00 2.52 -2.59
CA TRP A 122 1.63 1.94 -3.77
C TRP A 122 2.25 0.58 -3.51
N CYS A 123 2.01 -0.35 -4.42
CA CYS A 123 2.80 -1.56 -4.60
C CYS A 123 3.89 -1.23 -5.65
N GLY A 124 4.98 -0.60 -5.20
CA GLY A 124 5.99 0.01 -6.05
C GLY A 124 7.21 -0.87 -6.36
N ARG A 125 7.27 -2.09 -5.81
CA ARG A 125 8.42 -3.00 -6.00
C ARG A 125 8.07 -4.16 -6.91
N GLY A 126 9.07 -4.68 -7.63
CA GLY A 126 8.98 -5.91 -8.41
C GLY A 126 8.24 -5.80 -9.74
N GLY A 127 7.82 -4.61 -10.18
CA GLY A 127 7.16 -4.43 -11.47
C GLY A 127 5.77 -5.08 -11.57
N PHE A 128 5.08 -5.25 -10.44
CA PHE A 128 3.80 -5.97 -10.42
C PHE A 128 2.70 -5.26 -11.23
N GLY A 129 2.75 -3.93 -11.34
CA GLY A 129 1.82 -3.21 -12.21
C GLY A 129 2.04 -3.53 -13.69
N SER A 130 3.30 -3.61 -14.12
CA SER A 130 3.64 -4.07 -15.48
C SER A 130 3.18 -5.50 -15.71
N LYS A 131 3.44 -6.39 -14.74
CA LYS A 131 2.97 -7.78 -14.82
C LYS A 131 1.45 -7.88 -14.94
N LEU A 132 0.72 -7.14 -14.13
CA LEU A 132 -0.74 -7.13 -14.13
C LEU A 132 -1.28 -6.73 -15.51
N LEU A 133 -0.71 -5.68 -16.12
CA LEU A 133 -1.17 -5.20 -17.41
C LEU A 133 -0.61 -6.01 -18.59
N GLN A 134 0.72 -6.20 -18.63
CA GLN A 134 1.36 -6.79 -19.82
C GLN A 134 1.10 -8.28 -19.95
N GLU A 135 1.07 -9.01 -18.83
CA GLU A 135 0.84 -10.46 -18.84
C GLU A 135 -0.65 -10.83 -18.80
N HIS A 136 -1.45 -10.08 -18.05
CA HIS A 136 -2.84 -10.43 -17.79
C HIS A 136 -3.86 -9.51 -18.49
N ASN A 137 -3.43 -8.43 -19.13
CA ASN A 137 -4.28 -7.35 -19.65
C ASN A 137 -5.26 -6.78 -18.61
N LEU A 138 -4.84 -6.69 -17.37
CA LEU A 138 -5.62 -6.08 -16.31
C LEU A 138 -5.07 -4.69 -15.98
N ALA A 139 -5.86 -3.66 -16.24
CA ALA A 139 -5.53 -2.27 -15.94
C ALA A 139 -5.96 -1.86 -14.54
N ALA A 140 -6.95 -2.55 -13.98
CA ALA A 140 -7.41 -2.33 -12.62
C ALA A 140 -8.12 -3.57 -12.06
N VAL A 141 -8.19 -3.61 -10.73
CA VAL A 141 -9.04 -4.52 -9.97
C VAL A 141 -9.87 -3.67 -9.01
N ILE A 142 -11.17 -3.84 -9.01
CA ILE A 142 -12.06 -3.27 -8.01
C ILE A 142 -12.71 -4.39 -7.21
N TYR A 143 -12.73 -4.26 -5.90
CA TYR A 143 -13.26 -5.29 -5.03
C TYR A 143 -13.85 -4.71 -3.76
N GLY A 144 -14.80 -5.44 -3.19
CA GLY A 144 -15.49 -5.16 -1.95
C GLY A 144 -16.54 -6.21 -1.68
N GLY A 145 -17.29 -6.03 -0.62
CA GLY A 145 -18.36 -6.92 -0.22
C GLY A 145 -18.86 -6.64 1.17
N SER A 146 -19.83 -7.42 1.59
CA SER A 146 -20.45 -7.33 2.89
C SER A 146 -20.13 -8.52 3.81
N PHE A 147 -19.19 -9.39 3.42
CA PHE A 147 -18.76 -10.49 4.27
C PHE A 147 -18.10 -9.97 5.55
N VAL A 148 -18.46 -10.55 6.65
CA VAL A 148 -17.89 -10.29 7.98
C VAL A 148 -17.42 -11.60 8.56
N ASP A 149 -16.13 -11.66 8.90
CA ASP A 149 -15.57 -12.77 9.66
C ASP A 149 -16.06 -12.68 11.11
N GLU A 150 -16.99 -13.53 11.48
CA GLU A 150 -17.59 -13.52 12.81
C GLU A 150 -16.57 -13.93 13.90
N ASP A 151 -15.54 -14.71 13.55
CA ASP A 151 -14.53 -15.17 14.52
C ASP A 151 -13.68 -14.02 15.05
N PHE A 152 -13.45 -12.97 14.24
CA PHE A 152 -12.63 -11.83 14.62
C PHE A 152 -13.40 -10.49 14.69
N ARG A 153 -14.69 -10.52 14.49
CA ARG A 153 -15.55 -9.34 14.60
C ARG A 153 -15.52 -8.73 16.00
N ASP A 154 -15.58 -9.58 17.03
CA ASP A 154 -15.46 -9.15 18.42
C ASP A 154 -13.99 -9.04 18.81
N ARG A 155 -13.54 -7.83 19.06
CA ARG A 155 -12.19 -7.56 19.52
C ARG A 155 -11.81 -8.32 20.78
N LYS A 156 -12.80 -8.61 21.64
CA LYS A 156 -12.56 -9.40 22.86
C LYS A 156 -12.21 -10.83 22.51
N VAL A 157 -12.92 -11.44 21.57
CA VAL A 157 -12.61 -12.81 21.08
C VAL A 157 -11.21 -12.86 20.49
N ALA A 158 -10.85 -11.89 19.67
CA ALA A 158 -9.49 -11.77 19.12
C ALA A 158 -8.43 -11.59 20.21
N ASP A 159 -8.68 -10.71 21.19
CA ASP A 159 -7.77 -10.49 22.32
C ASP A 159 -7.60 -11.75 23.18
N ASP A 160 -8.68 -12.49 23.45
CA ASP A 160 -8.67 -13.74 24.23
C ASP A 160 -7.89 -14.81 23.47
N TRP A 161 -8.13 -14.99 22.17
CA TRP A 161 -7.39 -15.93 21.33
C TRP A 161 -5.87 -15.61 21.28
N PHE A 162 -5.52 -14.35 21.09
CA PHE A 162 -4.11 -13.93 21.11
C PHE A 162 -3.48 -14.07 22.49
N ALA A 163 -4.23 -13.82 23.57
CA ALA A 163 -3.76 -14.01 24.93
C ALA A 163 -3.49 -15.50 25.23
N GLU A 164 -4.37 -16.39 24.80
CA GLU A 164 -4.19 -17.83 24.94
C GLU A 164 -2.97 -18.35 24.17
N LYS A 165 -2.87 -17.96 22.87
CA LYS A 165 -1.83 -18.49 21.99
C LYS A 165 -0.44 -17.87 22.19
N TYR A 166 -0.39 -16.58 22.49
CA TYR A 166 0.86 -15.81 22.57
C TYR A 166 1.12 -15.17 23.93
N ASN A 167 0.26 -15.40 24.90
CA ASN A 167 0.27 -14.74 26.21
C ASN A 167 0.31 -13.21 26.13
N LYS A 168 -0.29 -12.65 25.10
CA LYS A 168 -0.37 -11.20 24.82
C LYS A 168 -1.65 -10.88 24.08
N LYS A 169 -2.24 -9.73 24.36
CA LYS A 169 -3.37 -9.24 23.58
C LYS A 169 -2.96 -8.89 22.16
N LEU A 170 -3.90 -9.00 21.20
CA LEU A 170 -3.71 -8.66 19.80
C LEU A 170 -2.98 -7.31 19.61
N LYS A 171 -3.44 -6.27 20.29
CA LYS A 171 -2.82 -4.94 20.22
C LYS A 171 -1.36 -4.94 20.63
N ALA A 172 -0.96 -5.74 21.61
CA ALA A 172 0.44 -5.83 22.06
C ALA A 172 1.30 -6.54 21.01
N VAL A 173 0.78 -7.61 20.40
CA VAL A 173 1.46 -8.33 19.31
C VAL A 173 1.66 -7.44 18.09
N ASP A 174 0.61 -6.75 17.66
CA ASP A 174 0.66 -5.79 16.55
C ASP A 174 1.65 -4.66 16.85
N PHE A 175 1.62 -4.15 18.07
CA PHE A 175 2.55 -3.12 18.52
C PHE A 175 4.01 -3.58 18.53
N GLU A 176 4.33 -4.77 18.87
CA GLU A 176 5.69 -5.32 18.80
C GLU A 176 6.15 -5.54 17.35
N ALA A 177 5.29 -6.12 16.52
CA ALA A 177 5.57 -6.38 15.11
C ALA A 177 5.87 -5.10 14.32
N THR A 178 5.23 -3.98 14.69
CA THR A 178 5.34 -2.70 13.99
C THR A 178 6.31 -1.70 14.63
N THR A 179 7.05 -2.10 15.67
CA THR A 179 7.94 -1.19 16.43
C THR A 179 8.88 -0.38 15.55
N LYS A 180 9.48 -0.99 14.53
CA LYS A 180 10.42 -0.31 13.62
C LYS A 180 9.78 0.77 12.73
N TYR A 181 8.45 0.81 12.63
CA TYR A 181 7.73 1.78 11.80
C TYR A 181 7.05 2.87 12.61
N ARG A 182 7.19 2.84 13.95
CA ARG A 182 6.55 3.83 14.81
C ARG A 182 7.36 5.10 14.93
N PHE A 183 6.66 6.10 15.43
CA PHE A 183 7.29 7.35 15.83
C PHE A 183 8.25 7.12 16.99
N ASP A 184 9.49 7.52 16.81
CA ASP A 184 10.52 7.56 17.87
C ASP A 184 10.75 9.01 18.29
N PRO A 185 10.38 9.39 19.52
CA PRO A 185 10.51 10.76 19.98
C PRO A 185 11.97 11.24 20.05
N ARG A 186 12.95 10.34 20.18
CA ARG A 186 14.37 10.69 20.19
C ARG A 186 14.82 11.30 18.87
N PHE A 187 14.26 10.83 17.77
CA PHE A 187 14.61 11.25 16.42
C PHE A 187 13.51 12.09 15.76
N GLN A 188 12.43 12.38 16.46
CA GLN A 188 11.28 13.15 15.97
C GLN A 188 10.72 12.62 14.63
N THR A 189 10.82 11.32 14.41
CA THR A 189 10.42 10.69 13.14
C THR A 189 9.97 9.26 13.35
N GLY A 190 9.36 8.69 12.32
CA GLY A 190 8.90 7.30 12.32
C GLY A 190 8.85 6.74 10.90
N GLY A 191 8.32 5.52 10.76
CA GLY A 191 8.23 4.84 9.49
C GLY A 191 9.59 4.43 8.92
N THR A 192 9.65 4.24 7.64
CA THR A 192 10.84 3.72 6.95
C THR A 192 12.04 4.65 7.07
N LEU A 193 11.82 5.96 6.98
CA LEU A 193 12.90 6.95 7.08
C LEU A 193 13.34 7.23 8.52
N GLY A 194 12.49 6.96 9.51
CA GLY A 194 12.80 7.25 10.90
C GLY A 194 13.63 6.18 11.56
N VAL A 195 12.96 5.13 11.99
CA VAL A 195 13.57 4.11 12.85
C VAL A 195 14.68 3.33 12.17
N ASN A 196 14.52 3.00 10.89
CA ASN A 196 15.56 2.26 10.17
C ASN A 196 16.86 3.06 10.08
N TYR A 197 16.78 4.35 9.76
CA TYR A 197 17.97 5.18 9.63
C TYR A 197 18.60 5.50 11.00
N ALA A 198 17.78 5.74 12.00
CA ALA A 198 18.27 6.08 13.33
C ALA A 198 18.89 4.89 14.09
N THR A 199 18.35 3.68 13.92
CA THR A 199 18.83 2.49 14.63
C THR A 199 19.90 1.71 13.89
N LEU A 200 19.94 1.79 12.57
CA LEU A 200 20.90 1.05 11.77
C LEU A 200 22.22 1.79 11.55
N GLY A 201 22.19 3.14 11.52
CA GLY A 201 23.40 3.96 11.43
C GLY A 201 24.41 3.44 10.42
N GLY A 202 25.60 3.08 10.86
CA GLY A 202 26.68 2.53 10.00
C GLY A 202 26.37 1.21 9.31
N ARG A 203 25.27 0.53 9.61
CA ARG A 203 24.81 -0.66 8.90
C ARG A 203 23.95 -0.34 7.68
N LEU A 204 23.53 0.92 7.51
CA LEU A 204 22.74 1.31 6.36
C LEU A 204 23.55 1.20 5.08
N MET A 205 22.90 0.72 4.03
CA MET A 205 23.48 0.60 2.71
C MET A 205 23.04 1.79 1.86
N PHE A 206 24.03 2.53 1.35
CA PHE A 206 23.84 3.67 0.46
C PHE A 206 24.33 3.34 -0.94
N PHE A 207 24.08 4.23 -1.87
CA PHE A 207 24.57 4.17 -3.24
C PHE A 207 24.32 2.82 -3.93
N ASN A 208 23.09 2.32 -3.86
CA ASN A 208 22.71 1.02 -4.40
C ASN A 208 23.59 -0.12 -3.89
N TYR A 209 23.73 -0.21 -2.56
CA TYR A 209 24.54 -1.20 -1.83
C TYR A 209 26.06 -1.08 -2.00
N ARG A 210 26.57 -0.13 -2.76
CA ARG A 210 28.03 0.04 -2.92
C ARG A 210 28.74 0.43 -1.62
N SER A 211 28.01 0.98 -0.67
CA SER A 211 28.57 1.31 0.67
C SER A 211 29.03 0.11 1.49
N ILE A 212 28.77 -1.13 1.06
CA ILE A 212 29.39 -2.33 1.69
C ILE A 212 30.90 -2.32 1.65
N TYR A 213 31.51 -1.65 0.65
CA TYR A 213 32.96 -1.51 0.52
C TYR A 213 33.54 -0.38 1.38
N ALA A 214 32.71 0.46 1.98
CA ALA A 214 33.12 1.51 2.89
C ALA A 214 33.21 0.98 4.34
N SER A 215 34.11 1.58 5.14
CA SER A 215 34.18 1.28 6.56
C SER A 215 32.90 1.73 7.30
N GLU A 216 32.68 1.20 8.51
CA GLU A 216 31.54 1.63 9.34
C GLU A 216 31.61 3.13 9.63
N GLU A 217 32.81 3.66 9.92
CA GLU A 217 33.01 5.08 10.18
C GLU A 217 32.61 5.94 8.97
N GLN A 218 33.02 5.56 7.76
CA GLN A 218 32.62 6.26 6.53
C GLN A 218 31.11 6.22 6.33
N ARG A 219 30.46 5.08 6.61
CA ARG A 219 29.01 4.98 6.52
C ARG A 219 28.29 5.84 7.55
N LEU A 220 28.81 5.92 8.78
CA LEU A 220 28.30 6.79 9.81
C LEU A 220 28.42 8.27 9.43
N GLN A 221 29.52 8.70 8.83
CA GLN A 221 29.69 10.07 8.35
C GLN A 221 28.63 10.42 7.29
N VAL A 222 28.39 9.51 6.33
CA VAL A 222 27.31 9.69 5.33
C VAL A 222 25.95 9.73 6.00
N HIS A 223 25.69 8.85 6.97
CA HIS A 223 24.44 8.82 7.70
C HIS A 223 24.21 10.13 8.45
N ASP A 224 25.18 10.60 9.20
CA ASP A 224 25.04 11.82 10.00
C ASP A 224 24.90 13.07 9.13
N GLN A 225 25.68 13.17 8.07
CA GLN A 225 25.64 14.35 7.19
C GLN A 225 24.38 14.41 6.35
N PHE A 226 24.00 13.32 5.68
CA PHE A 226 22.93 13.35 4.68
C PHE A 226 21.60 12.84 5.20
N ILE A 227 21.58 11.94 6.18
CA ILE A 227 20.33 11.40 6.70
C ILE A 227 19.88 12.20 7.93
N VAL A 228 20.70 12.27 8.98
CA VAL A 228 20.27 12.92 10.23
C VAL A 228 20.18 14.44 10.05
N ASN A 229 21.25 15.08 9.62
CA ASN A 229 21.36 16.52 9.56
C ASN A 229 20.70 17.16 8.33
N HIS A 230 20.36 16.38 7.31
CA HIS A 230 19.68 16.87 6.12
C HIS A 230 18.28 16.27 5.99
N TYR A 231 18.17 15.01 5.61
CA TYR A 231 16.89 14.38 5.30
C TYR A 231 15.91 14.41 6.47
N LEU A 232 16.31 13.94 7.64
CA LEU A 232 15.39 13.87 8.78
C LEU A 232 15.03 15.26 9.28
N LYS A 233 15.96 16.22 9.24
CA LYS A 233 15.68 17.60 9.60
C LYS A 233 14.69 18.22 8.65
N GLN A 234 14.91 18.12 7.33
CA GLN A 234 14.00 18.63 6.32
C GLN A 234 12.61 17.99 6.42
N PHE A 235 12.53 16.67 6.56
CA PHE A 235 11.25 15.99 6.72
C PHE A 235 10.52 16.40 7.99
N ASN A 236 11.23 16.72 9.07
CA ASN A 236 10.59 17.22 10.29
C ASN A 236 9.98 18.61 10.11
N GLU A 237 10.59 19.44 9.28
CA GLU A 237 10.13 20.80 9.00
C GLU A 237 8.99 20.84 7.98
N GLU A 238 9.05 19.99 6.93
CA GLU A 238 8.19 20.09 5.75
C GLU A 238 7.09 19.01 5.68
N THR A 239 7.09 18.02 6.56
CA THR A 239 6.11 16.95 6.52
C THR A 239 4.99 17.13 7.55
N ILE A 240 3.85 16.48 7.30
CA ILE A 240 2.75 16.41 8.26
C ILE A 240 3.27 15.82 9.58
N GLN A 241 2.96 16.49 10.68
CA GLN A 241 3.33 16.01 12.01
C GLN A 241 2.75 14.60 12.26
N PRO A 242 3.49 13.70 12.92
CA PRO A 242 3.06 12.32 13.13
C PRO A 242 1.67 12.17 13.74
N LYS A 243 1.34 13.01 14.73
CA LYS A 243 0.02 13.02 15.37
C LYS A 243 -1.14 13.43 14.43
N GLN A 244 -0.85 14.09 13.33
CA GLN A 244 -1.85 14.48 12.33
C GLN A 244 -2.10 13.38 11.30
N GLN A 245 -1.29 12.35 11.27
CA GLN A 245 -1.42 11.24 10.34
C GLN A 245 -2.54 10.26 10.70
N ALA A 246 -3.10 10.35 11.89
CA ALA A 246 -4.29 9.58 12.27
C ALA A 246 -5.44 9.70 11.25
N ASN A 247 -5.44 10.75 10.44
CA ASN A 247 -6.46 11.05 9.45
C ASN A 247 -6.07 10.69 8.01
N CYS A 248 -5.02 9.87 7.81
CA CYS A 248 -4.66 9.51 6.44
C CYS A 248 -5.64 8.52 5.79
N GLY A 249 -6.54 7.93 6.55
CA GLY A 249 -7.55 6.99 6.06
C GLY A 249 -7.04 5.56 5.89
N GLU A 250 -5.75 5.31 6.11
CA GLU A 250 -5.22 3.96 6.06
C GLU A 250 -5.14 3.36 7.46
N PRO A 251 -5.77 2.21 7.71
CA PRO A 251 -5.73 1.51 8.98
C PRO A 251 -4.40 0.78 9.16
N CYS A 252 -3.38 1.51 9.56
CA CYS A 252 -2.08 0.93 9.86
C CYS A 252 -1.49 1.52 11.14
N ALA A 253 -0.70 0.73 11.86
CA ALA A 253 0.00 1.14 13.05
C ALA A 253 1.29 1.92 12.75
N ALA A 254 1.72 1.95 11.49
CA ALA A 254 2.92 2.66 11.08
C ALA A 254 2.71 4.17 11.10
N VAL A 255 3.72 4.88 11.59
CA VAL A 255 3.81 6.33 11.44
C VAL A 255 4.73 6.61 10.26
N CYS A 256 4.17 7.13 9.18
CA CYS A 256 4.96 7.52 8.02
C CYS A 256 4.97 9.04 7.85
N LYS A 257 6.01 9.55 7.23
CA LYS A 257 6.12 10.97 6.88
C LYS A 257 5.46 11.20 5.52
N LYS A 258 4.61 12.22 5.46
CA LYS A 258 3.98 12.68 4.21
C LYS A 258 4.32 14.12 3.99
N LEU A 259 4.56 14.49 2.75
CA LEU A 259 4.77 15.88 2.38
C LEU A 259 3.49 16.69 2.63
N ARG A 260 3.64 17.97 2.90
CA ARG A 260 2.51 18.89 2.98
C ARG A 260 1.78 18.94 1.66
N ASP A 261 0.50 19.27 1.68
CA ASP A 261 -0.36 19.27 0.50
C ASP A 261 0.15 20.22 -0.62
N GLU A 262 0.82 21.29 -0.24
CA GLU A 262 1.46 22.23 -1.16
C GLU A 262 2.56 21.61 -2.03
N TYR A 263 3.21 20.56 -1.53
CA TYR A 263 4.28 19.84 -2.25
C TYR A 263 3.80 18.57 -2.98
N LYS A 264 2.58 18.14 -2.75
CA LYS A 264 2.01 16.97 -3.45
C LYS A 264 1.76 17.21 -4.94
N LYS A 265 1.70 18.43 -5.38
CA LYS A 265 1.42 18.79 -6.78
C LYS A 265 2.63 18.64 -7.69
N ASP A 266 3.82 18.50 -7.13
CA ASP A 266 5.09 18.50 -7.86
C ASP A 266 5.71 17.09 -8.01
N TYR A 267 4.95 16.03 -7.62
CA TYR A 267 5.42 14.64 -7.68
C TYR A 267 4.45 13.73 -8.44
#